data_647ae70423b6789d48e4b6e52ee8059e
#
_entry.id   647ae70423b6789d48e4b6e52ee8059e
#
_cell.length_a   1.000
_cell.length_b   1.000
_cell.length_c   1.000
_cell.angle_alpha   90.00
_cell.angle_beta   90.00
_cell.angle_gamma   90.00
#
_symmetry.space_group_name_H-M   'P 1'
#
loop_
_entity.id
_entity.type
_entity.pdbx_description
1 polymer ?
#
loop_
_entity_poly.entity_id
_entity_poly.type
_entity_poly.pdbx_seq_one_letter_code
_entity_poly.pdbx_strand_id
1 'polypeptide(L)'
;MHQKTINCLSFLTALLFAAVVGCGKSEPEPKSPAPRVPTPDAGKTVVRLHWLGKKRIAAENNATNFMAIWNLPESAKLEAQTLDKLATAPWRLLAAATPLSNAPVAGLRPLLDDLVSEESYLEVRATTNQPNALVLAIRLNADRAALWRTNLPVILQSITGSSPTPGVQTSDFSFSLSRSGDWTLLGLTRSATNALLADFQKRLTTVPDPYPLRATNYLIEVEGDLLGLSAALGGSLPFKAEVRSLNFVVFGDGEKLRTRGWLDVGNSLSASLPAWNVPSNLIYQPLIGFSAVRGIHPWLESLDFWKEKQLGAAPNQAFFWSQKSAPWLHFCAVRSPDANRQFLALKDYIVGTVNPALVPNRTGEFAWLSNEARVVWKGVPFCSPTFDLHDDLILGGFSANTASNRVIPLEMLQKLHQDPNLVYYDWEITDEQVAAWTQMSQLMRMAFSFAQLSIKEPGLPWLNIAGPKLGYSATTISQDGDHRLIFARASMLGLSSVELQILVDWLASPEFPRGLHTFLAPREFVKDRTRPRP
;
A
#
# COMPACT_ATOMS: atom_id res chain seq x y z
N MET A 1 -5.83 -7.81 -30.03
CA MET A 1 -5.25 -9.04 -29.43
C MET A 1 -4.16 -8.73 -28.40
N HIS A 2 -3.24 -7.80 -28.62
CA HIS A 2 -2.17 -7.44 -27.67
C HIS A 2 -2.65 -7.07 -26.25
N GLN A 3 -3.82 -6.45 -26.11
CA GLN A 3 -4.39 -6.03 -24.83
C GLN A 3 -4.72 -7.21 -23.87
N LYS A 4 -5.12 -8.37 -24.40
CA LYS A 4 -5.52 -9.52 -23.57
C LYS A 4 -4.34 -10.18 -22.86
N THR A 5 -3.18 -10.26 -23.51
CA THR A 5 -1.99 -10.92 -22.97
C THR A 5 -1.28 -10.07 -21.91
N ILE A 6 -1.27 -8.75 -22.11
CA ILE A 6 -0.79 -7.78 -21.13
C ILE A 6 -1.62 -7.87 -19.85
N ASN A 7 -2.94 -8.01 -19.98
CA ASN A 7 -3.85 -8.11 -18.85
C ASN A 7 -3.65 -9.40 -18.02
N CYS A 8 -3.31 -10.52 -18.65
CA CYS A 8 -3.10 -11.79 -17.93
C CYS A 8 -1.80 -11.77 -17.11
N LEU A 9 -0.73 -11.21 -17.64
CA LEU A 9 0.54 -11.03 -16.93
C LEU A 9 0.40 -9.99 -15.80
N SER A 10 -0.32 -8.89 -16.08
CA SER A 10 -0.64 -7.84 -15.10
C SER A 10 -1.50 -8.37 -13.96
N PHE A 11 -2.41 -9.31 -14.23
CA PHE A 11 -3.27 -9.91 -13.21
C PHE A 11 -2.48 -10.82 -12.25
N LEU A 12 -1.60 -11.69 -12.78
CA LEU A 12 -0.72 -12.52 -11.94
C LEU A 12 0.23 -11.66 -11.08
N THR A 13 0.75 -10.59 -11.65
CA THR A 13 1.64 -9.65 -10.95
C THR A 13 0.85 -8.84 -9.90
N ALA A 14 -0.37 -8.39 -10.21
CA ALA A 14 -1.23 -7.66 -9.28
C ALA A 14 -1.71 -8.54 -8.12
N LEU A 15 -1.96 -9.83 -8.36
CA LEU A 15 -2.30 -10.82 -7.34
C LEU A 15 -1.20 -10.98 -6.29
N LEU A 16 0.07 -10.89 -6.73
CA LEU A 16 1.24 -11.00 -5.87
C LEU A 16 1.61 -9.67 -5.20
N PHE A 17 1.37 -8.53 -5.87
CA PHE A 17 1.59 -7.19 -5.29
C PHE A 17 0.59 -6.83 -4.19
N ALA A 18 -0.64 -7.31 -4.25
CA ALA A 18 -1.64 -7.09 -3.20
C ALA A 18 -1.24 -7.67 -1.83
N ALA A 19 -0.30 -8.63 -1.81
CA ALA A 19 0.23 -9.24 -0.60
C ALA A 19 1.38 -8.45 0.06
N VAL A 20 1.88 -7.35 -0.54
CA VAL A 20 3.23 -6.83 -0.25
C VAL A 20 3.28 -5.37 0.19
N VAL A 21 2.17 -4.68 0.45
CA VAL A 21 2.20 -3.27 0.87
C VAL A 21 2.38 -3.15 2.38
N GLY A 22 3.62 -3.08 2.82
CA GLY A 22 3.98 -2.78 4.22
C GLY A 22 5.48 -2.53 4.39
N CYS A 23 5.84 -1.56 5.15
CA CYS A 23 7.14 -0.88 5.16
C CYS A 23 7.96 -0.92 6.47
N GLY A 24 9.28 -0.72 6.48
CA GLY A 24 10.12 -0.80 7.57
C GLY A 24 11.50 -0.40 7.94
N LYS A 25 12.33 -0.66 8.86
CA LYS A 25 13.47 0.01 9.48
C LYS A 25 14.87 -0.63 9.33
N SER A 26 15.95 0.19 9.35
CA SER A 26 17.34 -0.16 9.08
C SER A 26 18.22 -0.44 10.30
N GLU A 27 19.08 -1.44 10.20
CA GLU A 27 20.34 -1.67 10.92
C GLU A 27 21.51 -1.74 9.92
N PRO A 28 22.77 -1.64 10.32
CA PRO A 28 23.89 -1.51 9.39
C PRO A 28 23.99 -2.63 8.38
N GLU A 29 24.29 -2.28 7.13
CA GLU A 29 24.37 -3.15 5.98
C GLU A 29 25.36 -4.32 6.18
N PRO A 30 24.97 -5.55 5.84
CA PRO A 30 25.93 -6.55 5.47
C PRO A 30 26.53 -6.20 4.10
N LYS A 31 27.85 -6.21 4.01
CA LYS A 31 28.60 -5.89 2.78
C LYS A 31 28.02 -6.60 1.56
N SER A 32 27.74 -5.82 0.52
CA SER A 32 27.25 -6.30 -0.77
C SER A 32 28.12 -7.44 -1.32
N PRO A 33 27.54 -8.56 -1.74
CA PRO A 33 28.29 -9.59 -2.43
C PRO A 33 28.84 -9.07 -3.75
N ALA A 34 30.04 -9.51 -4.11
CA ALA A 34 30.74 -9.10 -5.32
C ALA A 34 29.85 -9.22 -6.58
N PRO A 35 29.97 -8.29 -7.54
CA PRO A 35 29.17 -8.28 -8.75
C PRO A 35 29.38 -9.57 -9.54
N ARG A 36 28.31 -10.31 -9.78
CA ARG A 36 28.34 -11.48 -10.68
C ARG A 36 28.43 -10.98 -12.12
N VAL A 37 29.36 -11.55 -12.87
CA VAL A 37 29.52 -11.29 -14.31
C VAL A 37 28.20 -11.65 -15.02
N PRO A 38 27.55 -10.73 -15.75
CA PRO A 38 26.32 -11.03 -16.45
C PRO A 38 26.57 -12.00 -17.61
N THR A 39 25.76 -13.04 -17.70
CA THR A 39 25.71 -13.86 -18.92
C THR A 39 25.06 -13.02 -20.03
N PRO A 40 25.58 -12.97 -21.27
CA PRO A 40 25.27 -11.96 -22.28
C PRO A 40 23.81 -11.83 -22.74
N ASP A 41 22.90 -12.81 -22.49
CA ASP A 41 21.54 -12.83 -23.05
C ASP A 41 20.39 -12.96 -22.02
N ALA A 42 20.70 -12.95 -20.74
CA ALA A 42 19.69 -13.09 -19.70
C ALA A 42 19.12 -11.73 -19.29
N GLY A 43 18.08 -11.23 -19.92
CA GLY A 43 17.41 -9.97 -19.60
C GLY A 43 17.48 -9.47 -18.14
N LYS A 44 17.20 -8.19 -17.91
CA LYS A 44 17.27 -7.59 -16.58
C LYS A 44 16.10 -8.09 -15.71
N THR A 45 16.39 -8.60 -14.51
CA THR A 45 15.35 -8.88 -13.53
C THR A 45 14.70 -7.59 -13.09
N VAL A 46 13.38 -7.49 -13.24
CA VAL A 46 12.58 -6.32 -12.89
C VAL A 46 11.78 -6.52 -11.61
N VAL A 47 11.46 -7.76 -11.25
CA VAL A 47 10.82 -8.10 -9.98
C VAL A 47 11.40 -9.41 -9.46
N ARG A 48 11.63 -9.42 -8.15
CA ARG A 48 11.82 -10.61 -7.33
C ARG A 48 10.92 -10.51 -6.12
N LEU A 49 10.25 -11.61 -5.80
CA LEU A 49 9.45 -11.73 -4.59
C LEU A 49 9.68 -13.10 -3.98
N HIS A 50 9.97 -13.13 -2.69
CA HIS A 50 9.93 -14.32 -1.87
C HIS A 50 8.82 -14.19 -0.84
N TRP A 51 8.03 -15.21 -0.72
CA TRP A 51 7.00 -15.39 0.30
C TRP A 51 7.26 -16.70 1.04
N LEU A 52 7.44 -16.64 2.36
CA LEU A 52 7.79 -17.82 3.18
C LEU A 52 6.65 -18.84 3.28
N GLY A 53 5.41 -18.41 3.05
CA GLY A 53 4.22 -19.25 3.19
C GLY A 53 3.66 -19.28 4.61
N LYS A 54 2.33 -19.20 4.73
CA LYS A 54 1.62 -19.17 6.02
C LYS A 54 2.02 -20.34 6.93
N LYS A 55 2.21 -21.56 6.36
CA LYS A 55 2.58 -22.75 7.14
C LYS A 55 3.96 -22.62 7.79
N ARG A 56 4.95 -22.10 7.07
CA ARG A 56 6.29 -21.89 7.63
C ARG A 56 6.31 -20.74 8.61
N ILE A 57 5.62 -19.64 8.30
CA ILE A 57 5.47 -18.50 9.21
C ILE A 57 4.85 -18.94 10.55
N ALA A 58 3.86 -19.83 10.50
CA ALA A 58 3.23 -20.35 11.71
C ALA A 58 4.17 -21.21 12.59
N ALA A 59 5.24 -21.74 12.01
CA ALA A 59 6.28 -22.47 12.74
C ALA A 59 7.39 -21.56 13.29
N GLU A 60 7.44 -20.27 12.89
CA GLU A 60 8.44 -19.31 13.34
C GLU A 60 8.05 -18.68 14.68
N ASN A 61 8.85 -18.88 15.71
CA ASN A 61 8.59 -18.32 17.05
C ASN A 61 8.57 -16.78 17.04
N ASN A 62 9.26 -16.15 16.11
CA ASN A 62 9.37 -14.70 15.99
C ASN A 62 8.15 -14.03 15.32
N ALA A 63 7.18 -14.80 14.79
CA ALA A 63 5.95 -14.32 14.17
C ALA A 63 4.68 -14.68 14.95
N THR A 64 4.79 -15.11 16.20
CA THR A 64 3.67 -15.65 17.00
C THR A 64 2.52 -14.66 17.14
N ASN A 65 2.79 -13.41 17.48
CA ASN A 65 1.76 -12.39 17.66
C ASN A 65 1.06 -12.03 16.34
N PHE A 66 1.81 -11.96 15.26
CA PHE A 66 1.25 -11.80 13.90
C PHE A 66 0.31 -12.96 13.55
N MET A 67 0.75 -14.20 13.78
CA MET A 67 -0.07 -15.40 13.50
C MET A 67 -1.28 -15.50 14.40
N ALA A 68 -1.21 -14.98 15.64
CA ALA A 68 -2.37 -14.92 16.53
C ALA A 68 -3.49 -14.03 15.96
N ILE A 69 -3.15 -12.94 15.27
CA ILE A 69 -4.14 -12.09 14.58
C ILE A 69 -4.59 -12.75 13.27
N TRP A 70 -3.66 -13.33 12.50
CA TRP A 70 -4.02 -13.99 11.24
C TRP A 70 -4.97 -15.17 11.45
N ASN A 71 -4.81 -15.92 12.54
CA ASN A 71 -5.64 -17.10 12.85
C ASN A 71 -6.96 -16.75 13.56
N LEU A 72 -7.31 -15.47 13.74
CA LEU A 72 -8.64 -15.11 14.22
C LEU A 72 -9.72 -15.61 13.25
N PRO A 73 -10.90 -16.03 13.76
CA PRO A 73 -12.01 -16.47 12.90
C PRO A 73 -12.38 -15.44 11.83
N GLU A 74 -12.38 -14.16 12.17
CA GLU A 74 -12.66 -13.07 11.25
C GLU A 74 -11.57 -12.90 10.19
N SER A 75 -10.31 -13.11 10.54
CA SER A 75 -9.19 -13.11 9.58
C SER A 75 -9.31 -14.29 8.61
N ALA A 76 -9.61 -15.48 9.11
CA ALA A 76 -9.88 -16.66 8.27
C ALA A 76 -11.07 -16.44 7.32
N LYS A 77 -12.14 -15.80 7.81
CA LYS A 77 -13.31 -15.45 7.00
C LYS A 77 -12.95 -14.43 5.91
N LEU A 78 -12.20 -13.37 6.26
CA LEU A 78 -11.74 -12.37 5.31
C LEU A 78 -10.81 -12.98 4.25
N GLU A 79 -9.86 -13.84 4.66
CA GLU A 79 -8.97 -14.59 3.77
C GLU A 79 -9.79 -15.44 2.79
N ALA A 80 -10.73 -16.26 3.28
CA ALA A 80 -11.57 -17.10 2.44
C ALA A 80 -12.36 -16.28 1.41
N GLN A 81 -13.04 -15.22 1.84
CA GLN A 81 -13.80 -14.33 0.95
C GLN A 81 -12.90 -13.63 -0.09
N THR A 82 -11.70 -13.24 0.30
CA THR A 82 -10.72 -12.62 -0.60
C THR A 82 -10.28 -13.61 -1.68
N LEU A 83 -9.94 -14.83 -1.28
CA LEU A 83 -9.53 -15.89 -2.21
C LEU A 83 -10.67 -16.33 -3.15
N ASP A 84 -11.93 -16.35 -2.68
CA ASP A 84 -13.10 -16.62 -3.53
C ASP A 84 -13.28 -15.52 -4.60
N LYS A 85 -13.10 -14.25 -4.22
CA LYS A 85 -13.13 -13.13 -5.18
C LYS A 85 -11.99 -13.24 -6.18
N LEU A 86 -10.76 -13.57 -5.73
CA LEU A 86 -9.62 -13.80 -6.59
C LEU A 86 -9.83 -14.99 -7.53
N ALA A 87 -10.44 -16.06 -7.06
CA ALA A 87 -10.76 -17.22 -7.88
C ALA A 87 -11.73 -16.89 -9.03
N THR A 88 -12.60 -15.89 -8.88
CA THR A 88 -13.50 -15.43 -9.95
C THR A 88 -12.92 -14.28 -10.78
N ALA A 89 -11.90 -13.59 -10.28
CA ALA A 89 -11.40 -12.34 -10.84
C ALA A 89 -10.91 -12.44 -12.30
N PRO A 90 -10.21 -13.50 -12.77
CA PRO A 90 -9.80 -13.60 -14.15
C PRO A 90 -10.95 -13.43 -15.13
N TRP A 91 -12.09 -14.07 -14.86
CA TRP A 91 -13.26 -14.03 -15.74
C TRP A 91 -14.10 -12.76 -15.61
N ARG A 92 -14.01 -12.09 -14.46
CA ARG A 92 -14.69 -10.79 -14.25
C ARG A 92 -13.90 -9.61 -14.83
N LEU A 93 -12.58 -9.70 -14.83
CA LEU A 93 -11.69 -8.55 -15.08
C LEU A 93 -11.02 -8.58 -16.44
N LEU A 94 -10.75 -9.80 -16.96
CA LEU A 94 -10.17 -10.00 -18.29
C LEU A 94 -11.31 -10.28 -19.27
N ALA A 95 -11.06 -10.01 -20.54
CA ALA A 95 -11.95 -10.44 -21.60
C ALA A 95 -11.73 -11.94 -21.84
N ALA A 96 -12.09 -12.77 -20.86
CA ALA A 96 -11.90 -14.21 -20.89
C ALA A 96 -12.72 -14.86 -22.03
N ALA A 97 -12.19 -15.92 -22.62
CA ALA A 97 -12.86 -16.64 -23.69
C ALA A 97 -14.11 -17.39 -23.18
N THR A 98 -14.07 -17.85 -21.92
CA THR A 98 -15.18 -18.53 -21.28
C THR A 98 -15.94 -17.56 -20.37
N PRO A 99 -17.28 -17.48 -20.46
CA PRO A 99 -18.11 -16.72 -19.52
C PRO A 99 -17.96 -17.22 -18.07
N LEU A 100 -18.15 -16.33 -17.10
CA LEU A 100 -18.02 -16.65 -15.67
C LEU A 100 -18.92 -17.83 -15.24
N SER A 101 -20.13 -17.96 -15.83
CA SER A 101 -21.06 -19.06 -15.54
C SER A 101 -20.47 -20.45 -15.81
N ASN A 102 -19.54 -20.56 -16.74
CA ASN A 102 -18.92 -21.81 -17.18
C ASN A 102 -17.42 -21.88 -16.79
N ALA A 103 -16.95 -20.92 -16.03
CA ALA A 103 -15.54 -20.80 -15.66
C ALA A 103 -15.13 -21.90 -14.65
N PRO A 104 -13.93 -22.48 -14.77
CA PRO A 104 -13.42 -23.48 -13.84
C PRO A 104 -12.92 -22.86 -12.52
N VAL A 105 -13.77 -22.08 -11.86
CA VAL A 105 -13.44 -21.36 -10.61
C VAL A 105 -13.00 -22.32 -9.51
N ALA A 106 -13.68 -23.47 -9.38
CA ALA A 106 -13.35 -24.51 -8.41
C ALA A 106 -11.94 -25.09 -8.61
N GLY A 107 -11.40 -25.04 -9.84
CA GLY A 107 -10.03 -25.47 -10.13
C GLY A 107 -8.97 -24.42 -9.74
N LEU A 108 -9.30 -23.12 -9.80
CA LEU A 108 -8.37 -22.04 -9.45
C LEU A 108 -8.24 -21.85 -7.94
N ARG A 109 -9.34 -21.98 -7.19
CA ARG A 109 -9.35 -21.72 -5.75
C ARG A 109 -8.27 -22.51 -4.97
N PRO A 110 -8.09 -23.83 -5.17
CA PRO A 110 -7.05 -24.58 -4.47
C PRO A 110 -5.62 -24.14 -4.81
N LEU A 111 -5.39 -23.60 -6.01
CA LEU A 111 -4.06 -23.06 -6.40
C LEU A 111 -3.76 -21.76 -5.65
N LEU A 112 -4.78 -20.92 -5.41
CA LEU A 112 -4.65 -19.71 -4.59
C LEU A 112 -4.42 -20.06 -3.11
N ASP A 113 -5.05 -21.09 -2.60
CA ASP A 113 -4.80 -21.59 -1.24
C ASP A 113 -3.34 -22.03 -1.06
N ASP A 114 -2.75 -22.69 -2.07
CA ASP A 114 -1.34 -23.06 -2.07
C ASP A 114 -0.42 -21.81 -2.08
N LEU A 115 -0.74 -20.80 -2.87
CA LEU A 115 0.05 -19.55 -2.92
C LEU A 115 0.09 -18.83 -1.57
N VAL A 116 -0.96 -18.90 -0.79
CA VAL A 116 -0.99 -18.35 0.57
C VAL A 116 -0.24 -19.25 1.56
N SER A 117 -0.45 -20.55 1.45
CA SER A 117 0.00 -21.51 2.47
C SER A 117 1.46 -21.90 2.33
N GLU A 118 1.96 -22.02 1.11
CA GLU A 118 3.25 -22.61 0.81
C GLU A 118 4.29 -21.54 0.44
N GLU A 119 5.55 -21.87 0.63
CA GLU A 119 6.67 -21.02 0.23
C GLU A 119 6.72 -20.84 -1.27
N SER A 120 6.92 -19.60 -1.72
CA SER A 120 6.97 -19.29 -3.15
C SER A 120 7.99 -18.19 -3.49
N TYR A 121 8.55 -18.30 -4.70
CA TYR A 121 9.42 -17.32 -5.33
C TYR A 121 8.87 -16.92 -6.69
N LEU A 122 8.81 -15.62 -6.93
CA LEU A 122 8.48 -15.06 -8.24
C LEU A 122 9.66 -14.28 -8.77
N GLU A 123 10.01 -14.50 -10.04
CA GLU A 123 10.96 -13.67 -10.75
C GLU A 123 10.38 -13.27 -12.10
N VAL A 124 10.48 -11.96 -12.42
CA VAL A 124 10.10 -11.41 -13.72
C VAL A 124 11.33 -10.78 -14.35
N ARG A 125 11.63 -11.13 -15.60
CA ARG A 125 12.68 -10.50 -16.41
C ARG A 125 12.07 -9.76 -17.60
N ALA A 126 12.59 -8.57 -17.83
CA ALA A 126 12.27 -7.77 -19.02
C ALA A 126 13.53 -7.51 -19.82
N THR A 127 13.38 -7.49 -21.15
CA THR A 127 14.43 -7.11 -22.07
C THR A 127 13.89 -6.13 -23.09
N THR A 128 14.75 -5.28 -23.63
CA THR A 128 14.38 -4.33 -24.70
C THR A 128 14.08 -5.03 -26.03
N ASN A 129 14.61 -6.23 -26.22
CA ASN A 129 14.57 -6.94 -27.51
C ASN A 129 13.96 -8.34 -27.44
N GLN A 130 13.58 -8.82 -26.27
CA GLN A 130 12.99 -10.15 -26.07
C GLN A 130 11.70 -10.08 -25.26
N PRO A 131 10.80 -11.04 -25.44
CA PRO A 131 9.57 -11.09 -24.68
C PRO A 131 9.83 -11.30 -23.20
N ASN A 132 9.00 -10.64 -22.39
CA ASN A 132 9.06 -10.77 -20.93
C ASN A 132 8.91 -12.23 -20.49
N ALA A 133 9.70 -12.63 -19.52
CA ALA A 133 9.65 -13.96 -18.94
C ALA A 133 9.29 -13.86 -17.44
N LEU A 134 8.44 -14.76 -16.99
CA LEU A 134 8.06 -14.92 -15.58
C LEU A 134 8.31 -16.37 -15.17
N VAL A 135 8.88 -16.55 -13.99
CA VAL A 135 8.95 -17.85 -13.30
C VAL A 135 8.37 -17.69 -11.91
N LEU A 136 7.43 -18.57 -11.57
CA LEU A 136 6.93 -18.79 -10.23
C LEU A 136 7.37 -20.18 -9.78
N ALA A 137 8.09 -20.26 -8.67
CA ALA A 137 8.42 -21.50 -7.99
C ALA A 137 7.61 -21.61 -6.69
N ILE A 138 6.97 -22.74 -6.48
CA ILE A 138 6.17 -23.03 -5.29
C ILE A 138 6.64 -24.36 -4.69
N ARG A 139 6.79 -24.43 -3.37
CA ARG A 139 7.15 -25.65 -2.67
C ARG A 139 5.91 -26.50 -2.42
N LEU A 140 5.72 -27.52 -3.24
CA LEU A 140 4.53 -28.38 -3.21
C LEU A 140 4.92 -29.85 -3.03
N ASN A 141 4.10 -30.60 -2.27
CA ASN A 141 4.16 -32.05 -2.27
C ASN A 141 3.68 -32.63 -3.63
N ALA A 142 3.82 -33.95 -3.81
CA ALA A 142 3.50 -34.59 -5.08
C ALA A 142 2.03 -34.44 -5.51
N ASP A 143 1.10 -34.55 -4.56
CA ASP A 143 -0.34 -34.48 -4.83
C ASP A 143 -0.77 -33.07 -5.24
N ARG A 144 -0.25 -32.04 -4.52
CA ARG A 144 -0.52 -30.63 -4.86
C ARG A 144 0.12 -30.26 -6.20
N ALA A 145 1.33 -30.73 -6.48
CA ALA A 145 1.98 -30.53 -7.78
C ALA A 145 1.18 -31.19 -8.93
N ALA A 146 0.59 -32.38 -8.69
CA ALA A 146 -0.29 -33.03 -9.65
C ALA A 146 -1.57 -32.21 -9.89
N LEU A 147 -2.18 -31.65 -8.83
CA LEU A 147 -3.35 -30.77 -8.94
C LEU A 147 -3.06 -29.52 -9.78
N TRP A 148 -1.90 -28.89 -9.58
CA TRP A 148 -1.47 -27.74 -10.41
C TRP A 148 -1.31 -28.13 -11.88
N ARG A 149 -0.74 -29.31 -12.14
CA ARG A 149 -0.54 -29.83 -13.50
C ARG A 149 -1.87 -30.12 -14.21
N THR A 150 -2.90 -30.51 -13.46
CA THR A 150 -4.23 -30.79 -14.00
C THR A 150 -5.05 -29.51 -14.19
N ASN A 151 -5.08 -28.63 -13.18
CA ASN A 151 -6.02 -27.51 -13.16
C ASN A 151 -5.53 -26.31 -13.96
N LEU A 152 -4.23 -25.96 -13.87
CA LEU A 152 -3.72 -24.74 -14.45
C LEU A 152 -3.87 -24.63 -15.98
N PRO A 153 -3.63 -25.71 -16.78
CA PRO A 153 -3.92 -25.69 -18.23
C PRO A 153 -5.38 -25.41 -18.55
N VAL A 154 -6.31 -26.02 -17.82
CA VAL A 154 -7.77 -25.84 -18.00
C VAL A 154 -8.16 -24.38 -17.72
N ILE A 155 -7.62 -23.82 -16.63
CA ILE A 155 -7.85 -22.42 -16.26
C ILE A 155 -7.31 -21.48 -17.35
N LEU A 156 -6.06 -21.66 -17.77
CA LEU A 156 -5.44 -20.84 -18.81
C LEU A 156 -6.21 -20.94 -20.14
N GLN A 157 -6.63 -22.14 -20.54
CA GLN A 157 -7.48 -22.35 -21.72
C GLN A 157 -8.79 -21.57 -21.62
N SER A 158 -9.45 -21.61 -20.47
CA SER A 158 -10.73 -20.91 -20.28
C SER A 158 -10.59 -19.39 -20.32
N ILE A 159 -9.42 -18.85 -19.96
CA ILE A 159 -9.13 -17.41 -20.01
C ILE A 159 -8.74 -16.99 -21.43
N THR A 160 -7.83 -17.73 -22.08
CA THR A 160 -7.22 -17.33 -23.36
C THR A 160 -7.98 -17.82 -24.60
N GLY A 161 -8.80 -18.87 -24.47
CA GLY A 161 -9.47 -19.56 -25.57
C GLY A 161 -8.55 -20.51 -26.36
N SER A 162 -7.27 -20.55 -26.02
CA SER A 162 -6.28 -21.43 -26.65
C SER A 162 -5.93 -22.57 -25.70
N SER A 163 -5.78 -23.79 -26.19
CA SER A 163 -5.31 -24.91 -25.35
C SER A 163 -3.81 -24.78 -25.12
N PRO A 164 -3.36 -24.35 -23.92
CA PRO A 164 -1.94 -24.28 -23.62
C PRO A 164 -1.44 -25.69 -23.30
N THR A 165 -0.94 -26.39 -24.30
CA THR A 165 -0.20 -27.63 -24.06
C THR A 165 1.17 -27.25 -23.50
N PRO A 166 1.62 -27.81 -22.37
CA PRO A 166 2.95 -27.53 -21.83
C PRO A 166 4.04 -27.79 -22.88
N GLY A 167 4.91 -26.80 -23.13
CA GLY A 167 5.95 -26.86 -24.15
C GLY A 167 5.52 -26.49 -25.56
N VAL A 168 4.25 -26.21 -25.82
CA VAL A 168 3.76 -25.75 -27.14
C VAL A 168 3.56 -24.22 -27.08
N GLN A 169 4.14 -23.52 -28.06
CA GLN A 169 3.95 -22.10 -28.23
C GLN A 169 2.58 -21.85 -28.86
N THR A 170 1.72 -21.12 -28.14
CA THR A 170 0.57 -20.47 -28.76
C THR A 170 1.03 -19.14 -29.38
N SER A 171 0.23 -18.53 -30.25
CA SER A 171 0.61 -17.29 -30.95
C SER A 171 1.07 -16.14 -30.03
N ASP A 172 0.71 -16.17 -28.75
CA ASP A 172 0.91 -15.06 -27.82
C ASP A 172 1.83 -15.37 -26.63
N PHE A 173 1.91 -16.63 -26.14
CA PHE A 173 2.82 -17.00 -25.07
C PHE A 173 3.07 -18.51 -25.00
N SER A 174 4.21 -18.88 -24.43
CA SER A 174 4.60 -20.25 -24.10
C SER A 174 4.44 -20.46 -22.59
N PHE A 175 3.84 -21.56 -22.23
CA PHE A 175 3.60 -22.02 -20.87
C PHE A 175 4.41 -23.29 -20.61
N SER A 176 5.02 -23.36 -19.43
CA SER A 176 5.73 -24.55 -19.00
C SER A 176 5.48 -24.81 -17.51
N LEU A 177 5.30 -26.08 -17.16
CA LEU A 177 5.18 -26.53 -15.78
C LEU A 177 6.14 -27.71 -15.59
N SER A 178 7.06 -27.58 -14.66
CA SER A 178 8.07 -28.60 -14.35
C SER A 178 8.23 -28.78 -12.85
N ARG A 179 8.95 -29.82 -12.43
CA ARG A 179 9.27 -30.09 -11.03
C ARG A 179 10.76 -30.25 -10.86
N SER A 180 11.30 -29.67 -9.78
CA SER A 180 12.68 -29.83 -9.36
C SER A 180 12.72 -30.01 -7.84
N GLY A 181 12.96 -31.24 -7.37
CA GLY A 181 12.81 -31.58 -5.95
C GLY A 181 11.38 -31.32 -5.44
N ASP A 182 11.26 -30.53 -4.38
CA ASP A 182 9.98 -30.11 -3.81
C ASP A 182 9.37 -28.90 -4.51
N TRP A 183 10.09 -28.28 -5.45
CA TRP A 183 9.65 -27.10 -6.16
C TRP A 183 8.86 -27.44 -7.42
N THR A 184 7.68 -26.88 -7.55
CA THR A 184 6.89 -26.83 -8.78
C THR A 184 7.15 -25.49 -9.44
N LEU A 185 7.63 -25.51 -10.68
CA LEU A 185 8.06 -24.34 -11.44
C LEU A 185 7.08 -24.06 -12.56
N LEU A 186 6.46 -22.89 -12.53
CA LEU A 186 5.64 -22.34 -13.58
C LEU A 186 6.44 -21.30 -14.34
N GLY A 187 6.67 -21.52 -15.65
CA GLY A 187 7.29 -20.58 -16.55
C GLY A 187 6.29 -20.02 -17.55
N LEU A 188 6.28 -18.70 -17.71
CA LEU A 188 5.51 -18.00 -18.74
C LEU A 188 6.45 -17.10 -19.53
N THR A 189 6.41 -17.17 -20.87
CA THR A 189 7.18 -16.30 -21.77
C THR A 189 6.49 -16.14 -23.10
N ARG A 190 6.82 -15.07 -23.83
CA ARG A 190 6.39 -14.87 -25.23
C ARG A 190 7.34 -15.53 -26.23
N SER A 191 8.44 -16.11 -25.77
CA SER A 191 9.41 -16.81 -26.61
C SER A 191 9.14 -18.31 -26.65
N ALA A 192 9.60 -18.99 -27.69
CA ALA A 192 9.58 -20.45 -27.78
C ALA A 192 10.40 -21.12 -26.68
N THR A 193 11.45 -20.44 -26.19
CA THR A 193 12.31 -20.92 -25.10
C THR A 193 12.23 -19.98 -23.90
N ASN A 194 12.08 -20.54 -22.72
CA ASN A 194 12.12 -19.79 -21.47
C ASN A 194 13.50 -19.88 -20.82
N ALA A 195 14.41 -18.99 -21.23
CA ALA A 195 15.77 -18.94 -20.70
C ALA A 195 15.79 -18.67 -19.18
N LEU A 196 14.81 -17.90 -18.66
CA LEU A 196 14.67 -17.66 -17.22
C LEU A 196 14.33 -18.95 -16.47
N LEU A 197 13.43 -19.77 -16.99
CA LEU A 197 13.08 -21.06 -16.39
C LEU A 197 14.28 -22.00 -16.36
N ALA A 198 15.04 -22.09 -17.44
CA ALA A 198 16.24 -22.91 -17.51
C ALA A 198 17.33 -22.45 -16.51
N ASP A 199 17.54 -21.14 -16.39
CA ASP A 199 18.44 -20.55 -15.40
C ASP A 199 17.96 -20.82 -13.95
N PHE A 200 16.65 -20.72 -13.72
CA PHE A 200 16.05 -21.01 -12.42
C PHE A 200 16.20 -22.49 -12.04
N GLN A 201 15.94 -23.42 -12.97
CA GLN A 201 16.15 -24.85 -12.78
C GLN A 201 17.62 -25.17 -12.45
N LYS A 202 18.57 -24.56 -13.18
CA LYS A 202 20.00 -24.70 -12.91
C LYS A 202 20.38 -24.22 -11.51
N ARG A 203 19.82 -23.09 -11.07
CA ARG A 203 20.05 -22.59 -9.71
C ARG A 203 19.56 -23.56 -8.64
N LEU A 204 18.37 -24.14 -8.81
CA LEU A 204 17.82 -25.16 -7.90
C LEU A 204 18.62 -26.45 -7.84
N THR A 205 19.34 -26.83 -8.92
CA THR A 205 20.20 -28.01 -8.90
C THR A 205 21.55 -27.77 -8.22
N THR A 206 21.99 -26.51 -8.16
CA THR A 206 23.29 -26.14 -7.54
C THR A 206 23.14 -25.68 -6.09
N VAL A 207 21.98 -25.14 -5.72
CA VAL A 207 21.69 -24.66 -4.38
C VAL A 207 20.27 -25.12 -4.02
N PRO A 208 20.03 -25.69 -2.82
CA PRO A 208 18.72 -26.20 -2.41
C PRO A 208 17.62 -25.12 -2.42
N ASP A 209 17.98 -23.86 -2.33
CA ASP A 209 17.09 -22.72 -2.40
C ASP A 209 17.30 -21.91 -3.69
N PRO A 210 16.22 -21.47 -4.36
CA PRO A 210 16.30 -20.66 -5.59
C PRO A 210 16.97 -19.31 -5.37
N TYR A 211 17.03 -18.88 -4.11
CA TYR A 211 17.73 -17.70 -3.64
C TYR A 211 18.69 -18.05 -2.51
N PRO A 212 19.95 -17.64 -2.57
CA PRO A 212 20.74 -17.51 -1.37
C PRO A 212 20.08 -16.40 -0.53
N LEU A 213 19.24 -16.82 0.42
CA LEU A 213 18.59 -15.91 1.36
C LEU A 213 19.66 -15.05 2.03
N ARG A 214 19.46 -13.74 2.01
CA ARG A 214 20.34 -12.81 2.75
C ARG A 214 20.21 -13.04 4.26
N ALA A 215 19.03 -13.52 4.70
CA ALA A 215 18.79 -14.02 6.04
C ALA A 215 17.69 -15.10 6.02
N THR A 216 17.78 -16.10 6.89
CA THR A 216 16.88 -17.26 6.93
C THR A 216 15.52 -16.98 7.56
N ASN A 217 15.26 -15.78 8.09
CA ASN A 217 14.09 -15.45 8.89
C ASN A 217 13.15 -14.41 8.23
N TYR A 218 13.33 -14.09 6.93
CA TYR A 218 12.45 -13.18 6.24
C TYR A 218 11.13 -13.88 5.87
N LEU A 219 10.01 -13.25 6.25
CA LEU A 219 8.66 -13.69 5.90
C LEU A 219 8.31 -13.30 4.47
N ILE A 220 8.74 -12.09 4.08
CA ILE A 220 8.59 -11.53 2.74
C ILE A 220 9.88 -10.82 2.37
N GLU A 221 10.31 -10.99 1.12
CA GLU A 221 11.37 -10.20 0.50
C GLU A 221 10.92 -9.75 -0.88
N VAL A 222 11.08 -8.47 -1.18
CA VAL A 222 10.71 -7.88 -2.47
C VAL A 222 11.85 -7.01 -2.99
N GLU A 223 12.18 -7.20 -4.26
CA GLU A 223 13.07 -6.33 -5.03
C GLU A 223 12.37 -5.98 -6.35
N GLY A 224 12.28 -4.70 -6.69
CA GLY A 224 11.59 -4.25 -7.88
C GLY A 224 12.27 -3.09 -8.58
N ASP A 225 12.45 -3.21 -9.91
CA ASP A 225 12.70 -2.10 -10.82
C ASP A 225 11.36 -1.68 -11.43
N LEU A 226 10.75 -0.65 -10.84
CA LEU A 226 9.39 -0.23 -11.24
C LEU A 226 9.34 0.37 -12.65
N LEU A 227 10.42 0.99 -13.11
CA LEU A 227 10.52 1.48 -14.48
C LEU A 227 10.57 0.32 -15.48
N GLY A 228 11.44 -0.66 -15.20
CA GLY A 228 11.53 -1.87 -16.00
C GLY A 228 10.23 -2.68 -16.00
N LEU A 229 9.56 -2.79 -14.85
CA LEU A 229 8.27 -3.45 -14.72
C LEU A 229 7.17 -2.70 -15.49
N SER A 230 7.11 -1.37 -15.39
CA SER A 230 6.16 -0.55 -16.16
C SER A 230 6.36 -0.73 -17.66
N ALA A 231 7.59 -0.69 -18.14
CA ALA A 231 7.91 -0.96 -19.55
C ALA A 231 7.50 -2.38 -19.96
N ALA A 232 7.77 -3.39 -19.12
CA ALA A 232 7.39 -4.78 -19.35
C ALA A 232 5.87 -4.98 -19.44
N LEU A 233 5.09 -4.18 -18.70
CA LEU A 233 3.62 -4.21 -18.69
C LEU A 233 2.97 -3.24 -19.70
N GLY A 234 3.75 -2.64 -20.59
CA GLY A 234 3.25 -1.72 -21.61
C GLY A 234 2.86 -0.35 -21.07
N GLY A 235 3.51 0.12 -20.01
CA GLY A 235 3.32 1.47 -19.44
C GLY A 235 2.07 1.63 -18.59
N SER A 236 1.43 0.55 -18.16
CA SER A 236 0.11 0.57 -17.50
C SER A 236 0.15 0.57 -15.97
N LEU A 237 1.30 0.78 -15.34
CA LEU A 237 1.35 0.89 -13.88
C LEU A 237 0.75 2.23 -13.42
N PRO A 238 -0.07 2.24 -12.35
CA PRO A 238 -0.69 3.45 -11.83
C PRO A 238 0.29 4.41 -11.16
N PHE A 239 1.56 4.02 -11.01
CA PHE A 239 2.60 4.85 -10.41
C PHE A 239 3.23 5.74 -11.48
N LYS A 240 3.16 7.05 -11.31
CA LYS A 240 3.99 7.98 -12.07
C LYS A 240 5.46 7.68 -11.75
N ALA A 241 6.33 7.83 -12.74
CA ALA A 241 7.74 7.39 -12.75
C ALA A 241 8.68 8.02 -11.70
N GLU A 242 8.16 8.43 -10.55
CA GLU A 242 8.96 9.06 -9.49
C GLU A 242 9.74 8.03 -8.67
N VAL A 243 9.23 6.80 -8.53
CA VAL A 243 9.95 5.70 -7.87
C VAL A 243 10.55 4.79 -8.94
N ARG A 244 11.88 4.68 -8.96
CA ARG A 244 12.63 3.86 -9.94
C ARG A 244 12.74 2.43 -9.51
N SER A 245 13.16 2.22 -8.28
CA SER A 245 13.38 0.89 -7.72
C SER A 245 13.08 0.86 -6.24
N LEU A 246 12.82 -0.32 -5.73
CA LEU A 246 12.57 -0.58 -4.32
C LEU A 246 13.14 -1.92 -3.90
N ASN A 247 13.49 -2.01 -2.63
CA ASN A 247 13.78 -3.27 -1.95
C ASN A 247 13.21 -3.19 -0.54
N PHE A 248 12.54 -4.24 -0.09
CA PHE A 248 12.19 -4.36 1.31
C PHE A 248 12.02 -5.80 1.75
N VAL A 249 12.19 -5.99 3.05
CA VAL A 249 12.05 -7.26 3.73
C VAL A 249 11.13 -7.11 4.93
N VAL A 250 10.37 -8.16 5.22
CA VAL A 250 9.53 -8.27 6.41
C VAL A 250 9.98 -9.46 7.22
N PHE A 251 10.16 -9.27 8.52
CA PHE A 251 10.53 -10.33 9.45
C PHE A 251 9.90 -10.08 10.83
N GLY A 252 9.76 -11.12 11.61
CA GLY A 252 9.33 -11.03 13.00
C GLY A 252 10.50 -10.81 13.95
N ASP A 253 10.28 -10.11 15.07
CA ASP A 253 11.25 -9.97 16.18
C ASP A 253 10.77 -10.63 17.48
N GLY A 254 9.68 -11.40 17.41
CA GLY A 254 9.02 -12.04 18.55
C GLY A 254 7.82 -11.24 19.07
N GLU A 255 7.88 -9.92 19.05
CA GLU A 255 6.77 -9.05 19.47
C GLU A 255 5.99 -8.52 18.28
N LYS A 256 6.70 -8.08 17.24
CA LYS A 256 6.13 -7.38 16.08
C LYS A 256 6.74 -7.84 14.77
N LEU A 257 6.08 -7.46 13.69
CA LEU A 257 6.71 -7.44 12.39
C LEU A 257 7.59 -6.21 12.25
N ARG A 258 8.79 -6.46 11.73
CA ARG A 258 9.73 -5.44 11.26
C ARG A 258 9.75 -5.49 9.75
N THR A 259 9.54 -4.37 9.14
CA THR A 259 9.78 -4.24 7.71
C THR A 259 10.93 -3.27 7.51
N ARG A 260 11.84 -3.49 6.59
CA ARG A 260 13.01 -2.66 6.28
C ARG A 260 13.20 -2.56 4.79
N GLY A 261 13.65 -1.42 4.31
CA GLY A 261 13.91 -1.32 2.89
C GLY A 261 14.36 0.06 2.44
N TRP A 262 14.45 0.20 1.13
CA TRP A 262 14.79 1.46 0.50
C TRP A 262 13.97 1.66 -0.78
N LEU A 263 13.85 2.93 -1.15
CA LEU A 263 13.21 3.40 -2.39
C LEU A 263 14.20 4.32 -3.10
N ASP A 264 14.52 4.04 -4.37
CA ASP A 264 15.22 4.99 -5.22
C ASP A 264 14.19 5.83 -5.99
N VAL A 265 14.30 7.14 -5.85
CA VAL A 265 13.41 8.10 -6.52
C VAL A 265 14.06 8.72 -7.75
N GLY A 266 13.22 9.06 -8.73
CA GLY A 266 13.68 9.64 -10.00
C GLY A 266 14.20 11.04 -9.89
N ASN A 267 13.55 11.83 -9.04
CA ASN A 267 13.90 13.22 -8.80
C ASN A 267 14.92 13.35 -7.68
N SER A 268 15.80 14.33 -7.78
CA SER A 268 16.73 14.63 -6.70
C SER A 268 15.96 15.07 -5.45
N LEU A 269 16.27 14.45 -4.33
CA LEU A 269 15.79 14.88 -3.02
C LEU A 269 16.48 16.19 -2.63
N SER A 270 15.91 16.91 -1.68
CA SER A 270 16.53 18.15 -1.20
C SER A 270 17.92 17.88 -0.64
N ALA A 271 18.93 18.57 -1.13
CA ALA A 271 20.33 18.42 -0.67
C ALA A 271 20.51 18.79 0.80
N SER A 272 19.63 19.64 1.35
CA SER A 272 19.63 19.98 2.77
C SER A 272 18.21 19.97 3.32
N LEU A 273 17.99 19.18 4.35
CA LEU A 273 16.74 19.18 5.09
C LEU A 273 16.77 20.29 6.15
N PRO A 274 15.77 21.19 6.19
CA PRO A 274 15.70 22.19 7.25
C PRO A 274 15.55 21.52 8.61
N ALA A 275 16.02 22.16 9.67
CA ALA A 275 15.76 21.69 11.02
C ALA A 275 14.26 21.56 11.30
N TRP A 276 13.89 20.59 12.11
CA TRP A 276 12.50 20.44 12.54
C TRP A 276 12.07 21.66 13.37
N ASN A 277 10.99 22.31 12.96
CA ASN A 277 10.35 23.40 13.67
C ASN A 277 8.95 22.98 14.16
N VAL A 278 8.96 22.12 15.15
CA VAL A 278 7.74 21.46 15.68
C VAL A 278 6.91 22.48 16.48
N PRO A 279 5.60 22.60 16.26
CA PRO A 279 4.71 23.45 17.05
C PRO A 279 4.43 22.82 18.43
N SER A 280 5.48 22.64 19.23
CA SER A 280 5.43 21.88 20.50
C SER A 280 4.46 22.48 21.53
N ASN A 281 4.19 23.78 21.43
CA ASN A 281 3.21 24.48 22.26
C ASN A 281 1.74 24.17 21.91
N LEU A 282 1.48 23.42 20.84
CA LEU A 282 0.15 22.98 20.39
C LEU A 282 -0.07 21.48 20.56
N ILE A 283 0.98 20.71 20.83
CA ILE A 283 0.96 19.25 20.92
C ILE A 283 1.01 18.82 22.39
N TYR A 284 -0.08 18.23 22.88
CA TYR A 284 -0.22 17.87 24.29
C TYR A 284 -0.64 16.41 24.45
N GLN A 285 -0.27 15.84 25.60
CA GLN A 285 -0.73 14.54 26.07
C GLN A 285 -2.24 14.56 26.45
N PRO A 286 -2.95 13.43 26.41
CA PRO A 286 -2.47 12.10 25.97
C PRO A 286 -2.55 11.95 24.44
N LEU A 287 -1.40 11.65 23.80
CA LEU A 287 -1.35 11.38 22.37
C LEU A 287 -1.63 9.92 22.06
N ILE A 288 -2.39 9.67 20.99
CA ILE A 288 -2.57 8.35 20.38
C ILE A 288 -1.91 8.23 19.01
N GLY A 289 -1.49 9.33 18.42
CA GLY A 289 -0.71 9.34 17.19
C GLY A 289 0.01 10.68 16.98
N PHE A 290 1.14 10.59 16.30
CA PHE A 290 1.91 11.75 15.88
C PHE A 290 2.69 11.40 14.61
N SER A 291 2.54 12.22 13.57
CA SER A 291 3.29 12.11 12.32
C SER A 291 3.91 13.46 11.99
N ALA A 292 5.12 13.42 11.48
CA ALA A 292 5.84 14.60 11.00
C ALA A 292 6.53 14.31 9.67
N VAL A 293 6.47 15.24 8.76
CA VAL A 293 7.15 15.14 7.45
C VAL A 293 7.86 16.47 7.15
N ARG A 294 9.04 16.37 6.52
CA ARG A 294 9.78 17.52 6.00
C ARG A 294 10.40 17.20 4.64
N GLY A 295 10.92 18.22 3.95
CA GLY A 295 11.47 18.06 2.59
C GLY A 295 10.39 17.96 1.51
N ILE A 296 9.14 18.33 1.81
CA ILE A 296 8.00 18.22 0.89
C ILE A 296 7.87 19.39 -0.10
N HIS A 297 8.58 20.48 0.13
CA HIS A 297 8.51 21.68 -0.67
C HIS A 297 8.69 21.45 -2.19
N PRO A 298 9.73 20.73 -2.71
CA PRO A 298 9.91 20.56 -4.15
C PRO A 298 8.77 19.77 -4.79
N TRP A 299 8.24 18.78 -4.05
CA TRP A 299 7.11 17.99 -4.50
C TRP A 299 5.83 18.82 -4.58
N LEU A 300 5.51 19.62 -3.56
CA LEU A 300 4.33 20.49 -3.55
C LEU A 300 4.39 21.51 -4.68
N GLU A 301 5.54 22.13 -4.93
CA GLU A 301 5.70 23.10 -6.03
C GLU A 301 5.63 22.47 -7.42
N SER A 302 5.86 21.18 -7.53
CA SER A 302 5.69 20.46 -8.80
C SER A 302 4.21 20.26 -9.18
N LEU A 303 3.28 20.31 -8.21
CA LEU A 303 1.85 20.09 -8.45
C LEU A 303 1.24 21.22 -9.29
N ASP A 304 0.47 20.88 -10.30
CA ASP A 304 -0.21 21.85 -11.17
C ASP A 304 -1.12 22.78 -10.37
N PHE A 305 -1.85 22.24 -9.41
CA PHE A 305 -2.68 23.03 -8.48
C PHE A 305 -1.88 24.14 -7.77
N TRP A 306 -0.63 23.85 -7.34
CA TRP A 306 0.20 24.84 -6.65
C TRP A 306 0.55 26.02 -7.55
N LYS A 307 0.89 25.72 -8.79
CA LYS A 307 1.24 26.69 -9.83
C LYS A 307 0.03 27.50 -10.29
N GLU A 308 -1.09 26.83 -10.59
CA GLU A 308 -2.31 27.46 -11.06
C GLU A 308 -2.91 28.44 -10.04
N LYS A 309 -2.87 28.08 -8.76
CA LYS A 309 -3.36 28.92 -7.66
C LYS A 309 -2.35 29.96 -7.20
N GLN A 310 -1.13 29.94 -7.73
CA GLN A 310 -0.06 30.87 -7.38
C GLN A 310 0.15 30.97 -5.86
N LEU A 311 0.25 29.83 -5.16
CA LEU A 311 0.24 29.75 -3.70
C LEU A 311 1.51 30.26 -3.00
N GLY A 312 2.49 30.76 -3.76
CA GLY A 312 3.77 31.23 -3.24
C GLY A 312 4.71 30.09 -2.89
N ALA A 313 5.66 30.33 -1.99
CA ALA A 313 6.62 29.32 -1.56
C ALA A 313 5.91 28.17 -0.80
N ALA A 314 6.15 26.95 -1.22
CA ALA A 314 5.49 25.79 -0.64
C ALA A 314 6.01 25.51 0.79
N PRO A 315 5.16 25.00 1.68
CA PRO A 315 5.58 24.55 3.00
C PRO A 315 6.57 23.40 2.88
N ASN A 316 7.53 23.35 3.78
CA ASN A 316 8.51 22.28 3.82
C ASN A 316 8.27 21.26 4.93
N GLN A 317 7.42 21.57 5.89
CA GLN A 317 7.11 20.71 7.04
C GLN A 317 5.61 20.67 7.29
N ALA A 318 5.14 19.47 7.63
CA ALA A 318 3.77 19.26 8.13
C ALA A 318 3.79 18.31 9.32
N PHE A 319 2.87 18.54 10.25
CA PHE A 319 2.72 17.79 11.49
C PHE A 319 1.26 17.37 11.64
N PHE A 320 1.06 16.14 12.09
CA PHE A 320 -0.27 15.59 12.36
C PHE A 320 -0.24 14.93 13.73
N TRP A 321 -1.27 15.10 14.52
CA TRP A 321 -1.38 14.41 15.80
C TRP A 321 -2.82 14.15 16.17
N SER A 322 -3.00 13.16 17.02
CA SER A 322 -4.30 12.80 17.56
C SER A 322 -4.19 12.54 19.06
N GLN A 323 -5.25 12.90 19.78
CA GLN A 323 -5.31 12.83 21.24
C GLN A 323 -6.39 11.85 21.68
N LYS A 324 -6.13 11.15 22.80
CA LYS A 324 -7.08 10.26 23.44
C LYS A 324 -8.06 11.06 24.30
N SER A 325 -9.13 11.57 23.70
CA SER A 325 -10.22 12.20 24.48
C SER A 325 -11.57 12.00 23.79
N ALA A 326 -11.82 12.64 22.70
CA ALA A 326 -12.99 12.39 21.86
C ALA A 326 -12.50 11.95 20.50
N PRO A 327 -13.28 11.19 19.72
CA PRO A 327 -12.83 10.66 18.42
C PRO A 327 -12.44 11.74 17.39
N TRP A 328 -12.67 12.98 17.70
CA TRP A 328 -12.45 14.13 16.81
C TRP A 328 -11.19 14.95 17.08
N LEU A 329 -10.41 14.61 18.08
CA LEU A 329 -9.20 15.37 18.40
C LEU A 329 -8.04 14.97 17.49
N HIS A 330 -8.21 15.22 16.20
CA HIS A 330 -7.17 15.12 15.18
C HIS A 330 -6.81 16.51 14.71
N PHE A 331 -5.51 16.77 14.66
CA PHE A 331 -4.96 18.07 14.30
C PHE A 331 -3.92 17.91 13.19
N CYS A 332 -3.79 18.94 12.39
CA CYS A 332 -2.66 19.10 11.47
C CYS A 332 -2.12 20.53 11.58
N ALA A 333 -0.83 20.67 11.41
CA ALA A 333 -0.17 21.96 11.37
C ALA A 333 0.81 21.99 10.19
N VAL A 334 0.72 23.03 9.36
CA VAL A 334 1.58 23.24 8.22
C VAL A 334 2.27 24.58 8.37
N ARG A 335 3.61 24.55 8.44
CA ARG A 335 4.41 25.78 8.55
C ARG A 335 4.84 26.24 7.17
N SER A 336 4.48 27.48 6.83
CA SER A 336 4.78 28.04 5.52
C SER A 336 5.24 29.50 5.60
N PRO A 337 6.23 29.92 4.80
CA PRO A 337 6.62 31.33 4.69
C PRO A 337 5.49 32.20 4.09
N ASP A 338 4.60 31.63 3.29
CA ASP A 338 3.45 32.32 2.67
C ASP A 338 2.10 31.88 3.29
N ALA A 339 2.10 31.58 4.60
CA ALA A 339 0.96 30.99 5.30
C ALA A 339 -0.35 31.78 5.12
N ASN A 340 -0.30 33.13 5.19
CA ASN A 340 -1.49 33.96 5.02
C ASN A 340 -2.11 33.79 3.62
N ARG A 341 -1.28 33.83 2.55
CA ARG A 341 -1.75 33.66 1.18
C ARG A 341 -2.35 32.27 0.95
N GLN A 342 -1.67 31.24 1.48
CA GLN A 342 -2.14 29.84 1.37
C GLN A 342 -3.39 29.60 2.18
N PHE A 343 -3.49 30.19 3.36
CA PHE A 343 -4.68 30.10 4.19
C PHE A 343 -5.90 30.79 3.53
N LEU A 344 -5.71 31.97 2.91
CA LEU A 344 -6.78 32.63 2.16
C LEU A 344 -7.24 31.79 0.96
N ALA A 345 -6.30 31.18 0.22
CA ALA A 345 -6.64 30.27 -0.87
C ALA A 345 -7.38 29.03 -0.39
N LEU A 346 -6.97 28.46 0.76
CA LEU A 346 -7.69 27.35 1.41
C LEU A 346 -9.10 27.77 1.82
N LYS A 347 -9.25 28.93 2.44
CA LYS A 347 -10.56 29.52 2.79
C LYS A 347 -11.44 29.65 1.55
N ASP A 348 -10.92 30.26 0.46
CA ASP A 348 -11.69 30.44 -0.78
C ASP A 348 -12.09 29.11 -1.42
N TYR A 349 -11.22 28.11 -1.37
CA TYR A 349 -11.55 26.76 -1.82
C TYR A 349 -12.65 26.11 -0.95
N ILE A 350 -12.53 26.20 0.37
CA ILE A 350 -13.52 25.61 1.29
C ILE A 350 -14.87 26.31 1.12
N VAL A 351 -14.91 27.62 1.16
CA VAL A 351 -16.16 28.38 1.08
C VAL A 351 -16.76 28.33 -0.33
N GLY A 352 -15.92 28.46 -1.36
CA GLY A 352 -16.37 28.54 -2.75
C GLY A 352 -16.62 27.22 -3.45
N THR A 353 -15.95 26.13 -3.01
CA THR A 353 -16.03 24.81 -3.68
C THR A 353 -16.66 23.75 -2.80
N VAL A 354 -16.25 23.66 -1.52
CA VAL A 354 -16.73 22.61 -0.62
C VAL A 354 -18.16 22.93 -0.14
N ASN A 355 -18.43 24.15 0.30
CA ASN A 355 -19.79 24.55 0.75
C ASN A 355 -20.89 24.30 -0.28
N PRO A 356 -20.74 24.66 -1.56
CA PRO A 356 -21.76 24.37 -2.57
C PRO A 356 -22.10 22.88 -2.72
N ALA A 357 -21.17 21.98 -2.34
CA ALA A 357 -21.41 20.55 -2.33
C ALA A 357 -22.10 20.06 -1.05
N LEU A 358 -21.90 20.74 0.08
CA LEU A 358 -22.42 20.35 1.40
C LEU A 358 -23.80 20.92 1.71
N VAL A 359 -24.02 22.20 1.43
CA VAL A 359 -25.26 22.92 1.75
C VAL A 359 -26.52 22.25 1.16
N PRO A 360 -26.56 21.82 -0.11
CA PRO A 360 -27.73 21.16 -0.67
C PRO A 360 -28.08 19.85 0.04
N ASN A 361 -27.11 19.21 0.70
CA ASN A 361 -27.30 17.97 1.44
C ASN A 361 -27.68 18.20 2.91
N ARG A 362 -27.87 19.45 3.35
CA ARG A 362 -28.19 19.85 4.73
C ARG A 362 -27.19 19.31 5.78
N THR A 363 -25.94 19.07 5.40
CA THR A 363 -24.91 18.59 6.31
C THR A 363 -24.28 19.70 7.13
N GLY A 364 -24.37 20.95 6.66
CA GLY A 364 -23.78 22.13 7.28
C GLY A 364 -22.97 22.96 6.26
N GLU A 365 -22.29 23.97 6.76
CA GLU A 365 -21.44 24.85 5.97
C GLU A 365 -20.20 25.31 6.74
N PHE A 366 -19.15 25.69 6.05
CA PHE A 366 -18.02 26.39 6.62
C PHE A 366 -18.27 27.90 6.59
N ALA A 367 -18.09 28.56 7.72
CA ALA A 367 -18.17 30.01 7.84
C ALA A 367 -16.80 30.63 8.06
N TRP A 368 -16.53 31.72 7.40
CA TRP A 368 -15.35 32.55 7.60
C TRP A 368 -15.58 33.56 8.73
N LEU A 369 -14.73 33.57 9.74
CA LEU A 369 -14.66 34.54 10.82
C LEU A 369 -13.44 35.44 10.59
N SER A 370 -13.65 36.56 9.93
CA SER A 370 -12.56 37.45 9.47
C SER A 370 -11.76 38.10 10.60
N ASN A 371 -12.42 38.40 11.72
CA ASN A 371 -11.78 38.97 12.91
C ASN A 371 -10.88 38.00 13.68
N GLU A 372 -11.05 36.69 13.45
CA GLU A 372 -10.28 35.64 14.11
C GLU A 372 -9.31 34.93 13.16
N ALA A 373 -9.29 35.30 11.87
CA ALA A 373 -8.57 34.57 10.81
C ALA A 373 -8.85 33.06 10.87
N ARG A 374 -10.13 32.69 10.96
CA ARG A 374 -10.59 31.33 11.22
C ARG A 374 -11.73 30.91 10.30
N VAL A 375 -11.66 29.67 9.82
CA VAL A 375 -12.79 28.99 9.15
C VAL A 375 -13.37 27.97 10.11
N VAL A 376 -14.67 28.07 10.39
CA VAL A 376 -15.36 27.18 11.33
C VAL A 376 -16.50 26.46 10.66
N TRP A 377 -16.74 25.23 11.08
CA TRP A 377 -17.90 24.45 10.66
C TRP A 377 -19.16 24.88 11.41
N LYS A 378 -20.22 25.12 10.67
CA LYS A 378 -21.58 25.35 11.18
C LYS A 378 -22.48 24.23 10.65
N GLY A 379 -22.69 23.19 11.43
CA GLY A 379 -23.47 22.03 10.99
C GLY A 379 -23.71 21.05 12.13
N VAL A 380 -23.64 19.76 11.83
CA VAL A 380 -23.85 18.71 12.82
C VAL A 380 -22.91 18.91 14.01
N PRO A 381 -23.43 19.02 15.23
CA PRO A 381 -22.65 19.51 16.40
C PRO A 381 -21.50 18.60 16.83
N PHE A 382 -21.47 17.36 16.38
CA PHE A 382 -20.46 16.37 16.77
C PHE A 382 -19.19 16.40 15.91
N CYS A 383 -19.13 17.23 14.89
CA CYS A 383 -17.98 17.34 14.01
C CYS A 383 -17.80 18.82 13.66
N SER A 384 -16.86 19.47 14.31
CA SER A 384 -16.60 20.89 14.11
C SER A 384 -15.18 21.12 13.64
N PRO A 385 -14.86 20.80 12.36
CA PRO A 385 -13.55 21.11 11.83
C PRO A 385 -13.32 22.62 11.81
N THR A 386 -12.14 23.03 12.21
CA THR A 386 -11.68 24.41 12.19
C THR A 386 -10.37 24.51 11.46
N PHE A 387 -10.14 25.66 10.83
CA PHE A 387 -8.87 26.01 10.24
C PHE A 387 -8.49 27.42 10.73
N ASP A 388 -7.32 27.53 11.32
CA ASP A 388 -6.83 28.75 11.94
C ASP A 388 -5.49 29.14 11.32
N LEU A 389 -5.23 30.45 11.26
CA LEU A 389 -3.95 31.00 10.90
C LEU A 389 -3.29 31.61 12.15
N HIS A 390 -2.11 31.11 12.48
CA HIS A 390 -1.27 31.64 13.56
C HIS A 390 0.12 31.94 13.00
N ASP A 391 0.44 33.21 12.78
CA ASP A 391 1.71 33.69 12.21
C ASP A 391 2.05 32.94 10.88
N ASP A 392 3.07 32.09 10.90
CA ASP A 392 3.52 31.27 9.77
C ASP A 392 2.90 29.84 9.75
N LEU A 393 1.93 29.59 10.62
CA LEU A 393 1.36 28.26 10.85
C LEU A 393 -0.12 28.20 10.44
N ILE A 394 -0.45 27.34 9.51
CA ILE A 394 -1.85 26.96 9.21
C ILE A 394 -2.18 25.75 10.07
N LEU A 395 -3.14 25.91 10.96
CA LEU A 395 -3.62 24.87 11.85
C LEU A 395 -4.99 24.39 11.39
N GLY A 396 -5.15 23.09 11.24
CA GLY A 396 -6.44 22.45 11.00
C GLY A 396 -6.75 21.44 12.11
N GLY A 397 -8.02 21.28 12.47
CA GLY A 397 -8.37 20.29 13.49
C GLY A 397 -9.87 20.12 13.68
N PHE A 398 -10.22 19.10 14.45
CA PHE A 398 -11.58 18.85 14.89
C PHE A 398 -11.69 19.26 16.36
N SER A 399 -12.54 20.23 16.64
CA SER A 399 -12.84 20.78 17.95
C SER A 399 -11.74 21.67 18.57
N ALA A 400 -12.15 22.61 19.40
CA ALA A 400 -11.21 23.43 20.17
C ALA A 400 -10.49 22.56 21.21
N ASN A 401 -9.18 22.73 21.29
CA ASN A 401 -8.36 22.05 22.30
C ASN A 401 -8.75 22.52 23.71
N THR A 402 -9.51 21.69 24.41
CA THR A 402 -9.97 21.93 25.79
C THR A 402 -9.13 21.21 26.83
N ALA A 403 -7.96 20.69 26.46
CA ALA A 403 -7.11 19.93 27.35
C ALA A 403 -6.75 20.73 28.61
N SER A 404 -7.20 20.24 29.76
CA SER A 404 -6.96 20.83 31.06
C SER A 404 -5.52 20.65 31.54
N ASN A 405 -4.80 19.63 31.06
CA ASN A 405 -3.41 19.33 31.37
C ASN A 405 -2.55 19.39 30.11
N ARG A 406 -1.79 20.48 29.98
CA ARG A 406 -0.94 20.74 28.81
C ARG A 406 0.47 20.17 29.01
N VAL A 407 0.59 18.84 29.07
CA VAL A 407 1.89 18.17 29.16
C VAL A 407 2.42 17.94 27.74
N ILE A 408 3.55 18.56 27.42
CA ILE A 408 4.21 18.40 26.11
C ILE A 408 4.94 17.05 26.08
N PRO A 409 4.82 16.22 25.03
CA PRO A 409 5.47 14.92 24.92
C PRO A 409 6.95 15.06 24.47
N LEU A 410 7.79 15.63 25.34
CA LEU A 410 9.17 16.01 25.01
C LEU A 410 10.01 14.84 24.48
N GLU A 411 9.94 13.67 25.11
CA GLU A 411 10.72 12.48 24.69
C GLU A 411 10.41 12.05 23.26
N MET A 412 9.13 12.10 22.88
CA MET A 412 8.71 11.76 21.53
C MET A 412 9.19 12.81 20.51
N LEU A 413 9.05 14.10 20.86
CA LEU A 413 9.47 15.18 19.98
C LEU A 413 11.00 15.22 19.81
N GLN A 414 11.75 14.85 20.83
CA GLN A 414 13.22 14.74 20.77
C GLN A 414 13.69 13.70 19.75
N LYS A 415 12.93 12.63 19.51
CA LYS A 415 13.27 11.60 18.48
C LYS A 415 13.41 12.20 17.09
N LEU A 416 12.68 13.25 16.74
CA LEU A 416 12.81 13.93 15.47
C LEU A 416 14.19 14.54 15.25
N HIS A 417 14.90 14.89 16.32
CA HIS A 417 16.21 15.53 16.26
C HIS A 417 17.37 14.52 16.31
N GLN A 418 17.11 13.24 16.56
CA GLN A 418 18.16 12.21 16.69
C GLN A 418 18.79 11.83 15.33
N ASP A 419 18.00 11.92 14.25
CA ASP A 419 18.48 11.64 12.89
C ASP A 419 18.36 12.91 12.02
N PRO A 420 19.48 13.52 11.61
CA PRO A 420 19.47 14.71 10.77
C PRO A 420 18.91 14.44 9.38
N ASN A 421 18.91 13.20 8.91
CA ASN A 421 18.39 12.79 7.61
C ASN A 421 16.93 12.32 7.66
N LEU A 422 16.30 12.31 8.83
CA LEU A 422 14.92 11.90 8.98
C LEU A 422 13.98 12.80 8.17
N VAL A 423 13.24 12.24 7.22
CA VAL A 423 12.27 12.93 6.35
C VAL A 423 10.84 12.76 6.87
N TYR A 424 10.55 11.57 7.37
CA TYR A 424 9.24 11.22 7.89
C TYR A 424 9.36 10.43 9.18
N TYR A 425 8.55 10.79 10.13
CA TYR A 425 8.36 10.08 11.39
C TYR A 425 6.87 9.89 11.62
N ASP A 426 6.48 8.68 12.00
CA ASP A 426 5.13 8.36 12.40
C ASP A 426 5.16 7.44 13.62
N TRP A 427 4.35 7.73 14.58
CA TRP A 427 4.14 6.93 15.78
C TRP A 427 2.66 6.95 16.14
N GLU A 428 2.09 5.78 16.39
CA GLU A 428 0.70 5.68 16.79
C GLU A 428 0.47 4.53 17.77
N ILE A 429 -0.51 4.68 18.63
CA ILE A 429 -1.15 3.60 19.37
C ILE A 429 -2.23 3.06 18.43
N THR A 430 -1.89 2.01 17.66
CA THR A 430 -2.67 1.57 16.50
C THR A 430 -4.07 1.08 16.88
N ASP A 431 -4.22 0.39 18.02
CA ASP A 431 -5.50 -0.05 18.55
C ASP A 431 -6.42 1.13 18.91
N GLU A 432 -5.88 2.17 19.55
CA GLU A 432 -6.62 3.39 19.88
C GLU A 432 -6.99 4.20 18.63
N GLN A 433 -6.09 4.29 17.66
CA GLN A 433 -6.37 4.94 16.38
C GLN A 433 -7.48 4.23 15.61
N VAL A 434 -7.42 2.90 15.52
CA VAL A 434 -8.48 2.10 14.88
C VAL A 434 -9.81 2.29 15.60
N ALA A 435 -9.81 2.30 16.95
CA ALA A 435 -11.02 2.56 17.74
C ALA A 435 -11.58 3.97 17.48
N ALA A 436 -10.72 4.99 17.45
CA ALA A 436 -11.10 6.38 17.18
C ALA A 436 -11.69 6.51 15.76
N TRP A 437 -11.05 5.95 14.74
CA TRP A 437 -11.55 5.93 13.37
C TRP A 437 -12.88 5.20 13.25
N THR A 438 -13.03 4.05 13.91
CA THR A 438 -14.28 3.29 13.93
C THR A 438 -15.43 4.09 14.54
N GLN A 439 -15.19 4.79 15.65
CA GLN A 439 -16.19 5.67 16.27
C GLN A 439 -16.53 6.86 15.38
N MET A 440 -15.49 7.49 14.78
CA MET A 440 -15.66 8.57 13.80
C MET A 440 -16.56 8.13 12.64
N SER A 441 -16.26 7.00 12.05
CA SER A 441 -17.03 6.44 10.95
C SER A 441 -18.48 6.17 11.31
N GLN A 442 -18.74 5.65 12.53
CA GLN A 442 -20.12 5.45 13.02
C GLN A 442 -20.88 6.75 13.16
N LEU A 443 -20.26 7.79 13.71
CA LEU A 443 -20.88 9.10 13.87
C LEU A 443 -21.09 9.80 12.52
N MET A 444 -20.10 9.69 11.61
CA MET A 444 -20.25 10.21 10.24
C MET A 444 -21.38 9.49 9.49
N ARG A 445 -21.52 8.17 9.65
CA ARG A 445 -22.67 7.43 9.08
C ARG A 445 -24.00 7.93 9.64
N MET A 446 -24.10 8.16 10.95
CA MET A 446 -25.31 8.75 11.53
C MET A 446 -25.56 10.13 10.96
N ALA A 447 -24.55 11.00 10.92
CA ALA A 447 -24.67 12.34 10.37
C ALA A 447 -25.05 12.34 8.87
N PHE A 448 -24.41 11.48 8.06
CA PHE A 448 -24.68 11.39 6.63
C PHE A 448 -25.94 10.58 6.27
N SER A 449 -26.43 9.71 7.17
CA SER A 449 -27.72 9.05 6.97
C SER A 449 -28.87 10.06 6.90
N PHE A 450 -28.78 11.16 7.67
CA PHE A 450 -29.72 12.29 7.55
C PHE A 450 -29.64 12.99 6.18
N ALA A 451 -28.48 12.92 5.52
CA ALA A 451 -28.25 13.43 4.16
C ALA A 451 -28.48 12.39 3.06
N GLN A 452 -28.98 11.20 3.38
CA GLN A 452 -29.16 10.07 2.46
C GLN A 452 -27.85 9.60 1.77
N LEU A 453 -26.69 9.85 2.38
CA LEU A 453 -25.39 9.39 1.92
C LEU A 453 -25.03 8.08 2.65
N SER A 454 -24.73 7.03 1.89
CA SER A 454 -24.32 5.74 2.45
C SER A 454 -22.81 5.61 2.42
N ILE A 455 -22.18 5.52 3.59
CA ILE A 455 -20.77 5.17 3.74
C ILE A 455 -20.71 3.65 3.96
N LYS A 456 -20.00 2.96 3.08
CA LYS A 456 -19.78 1.50 3.17
C LYS A 456 -18.37 1.25 3.69
N GLU A 457 -18.26 0.53 4.78
CA GLU A 457 -17.01 0.09 5.40
C GLU A 457 -17.06 -1.43 5.59
N PRO A 458 -16.84 -2.19 4.52
CA PRO A 458 -16.97 -3.64 4.57
C PRO A 458 -15.93 -4.33 5.46
N GLY A 459 -14.82 -3.64 5.76
CA GLY A 459 -13.76 -4.13 6.64
C GLY A 459 -14.01 -3.95 8.13
N LEU A 460 -15.01 -3.16 8.50
CA LEU A 460 -15.29 -2.81 9.90
C LEU A 460 -15.48 -4.02 10.85
N PRO A 461 -16.15 -5.13 10.46
CA PRO A 461 -16.27 -6.29 11.33
C PRO A 461 -14.91 -6.89 11.72
N TRP A 462 -13.96 -6.91 10.80
CA TRP A 462 -12.60 -7.37 11.08
C TRP A 462 -11.86 -6.39 12.00
N LEU A 463 -11.94 -5.09 11.71
CA LEU A 463 -11.29 -4.05 12.51
C LEU A 463 -11.77 -4.04 13.97
N ASN A 464 -13.04 -4.28 14.22
CA ASN A 464 -13.60 -4.36 15.58
C ASN A 464 -13.01 -5.51 16.41
N ILE A 465 -12.62 -6.61 15.78
CA ILE A 465 -12.10 -7.81 16.47
C ILE A 465 -10.58 -7.80 16.53
N ALA A 466 -9.92 -7.43 15.45
CA ALA A 466 -8.46 -7.39 15.36
C ALA A 466 -7.87 -6.11 15.99
N GLY A 467 -8.60 -4.98 15.90
CA GLY A 467 -8.16 -3.67 16.39
C GLY A 467 -7.53 -3.70 17.79
N PRO A 468 -8.21 -4.23 18.83
CA PRO A 468 -7.69 -4.28 20.20
C PRO A 468 -6.37 -5.07 20.38
N LYS A 469 -5.90 -5.78 19.33
CA LYS A 469 -4.67 -6.59 19.36
C LYS A 469 -3.49 -5.93 18.63
N LEU A 470 -3.70 -4.73 18.05
CA LEU A 470 -2.71 -4.11 17.17
C LEU A 470 -1.59 -3.38 17.92
N GLY A 471 -1.81 -3.01 19.19
CA GLY A 471 -0.82 -2.32 20.01
C GLY A 471 -0.37 -0.99 19.40
N TYR A 472 0.93 -0.78 19.27
CA TYR A 472 1.48 0.46 18.70
C TYR A 472 2.35 0.20 17.45
N SER A 473 2.44 1.18 16.58
CA SER A 473 3.35 1.18 15.43
C SER A 473 4.29 2.39 15.44
N ALA A 474 5.41 2.25 14.78
CA ALA A 474 6.34 3.33 14.52
C ALA A 474 6.97 3.18 13.14
N THR A 475 7.02 4.26 12.38
CA THR A 475 7.59 4.33 11.04
C THR A 475 8.57 5.48 10.97
N THR A 476 9.70 5.27 10.29
CA THR A 476 10.62 6.35 9.93
C THR A 476 11.00 6.22 8.47
N ILE A 477 11.21 7.35 7.80
CA ILE A 477 11.87 7.40 6.49
C ILE A 477 13.00 8.40 6.61
N SER A 478 14.20 7.98 6.24
CA SER A 478 15.40 8.82 6.26
C SER A 478 15.98 8.91 4.85
N GLN A 479 16.54 10.06 4.53
CA GLN A 479 17.23 10.29 3.25
C GLN A 479 18.64 9.68 3.30
N ASP A 480 19.02 8.94 2.26
CA ASP A 480 20.35 8.38 2.05
C ASP A 480 20.88 8.84 0.69
N GLY A 481 21.64 9.93 0.71
CA GLY A 481 22.07 10.62 -0.51
C GLY A 481 20.92 11.34 -1.24
N ASP A 482 21.14 11.62 -2.52
CA ASP A 482 20.27 12.52 -3.30
C ASP A 482 19.05 11.84 -3.92
N HIS A 483 19.01 10.50 -3.94
CA HIS A 483 17.97 9.75 -4.65
C HIS A 483 17.41 8.58 -3.88
N ARG A 484 17.86 8.34 -2.64
CA ARG A 484 17.42 7.18 -1.87
C ARG A 484 16.72 7.58 -0.57
N LEU A 485 15.62 6.91 -0.31
CA LEU A 485 14.93 6.93 0.96
C LEU A 485 15.07 5.55 1.62
N ILE A 486 15.55 5.55 2.85
CA ILE A 486 15.55 4.37 3.70
C ILE A 486 14.29 4.37 4.53
N PHE A 487 13.62 3.29 4.51
CA PHE A 487 12.33 3.13 5.13
C PHE A 487 12.38 2.17 6.32
N ALA A 488 11.65 2.52 7.43
CA ALA A 488 11.71 1.88 8.74
C ALA A 488 10.36 1.70 9.42
N ARG A 489 9.81 0.48 9.63
CA ARG A 489 8.60 0.26 10.45
C ARG A 489 8.72 -0.89 11.44
N ALA A 490 8.02 -0.72 12.58
CA ALA A 490 7.69 -1.78 13.52
C ALA A 490 6.20 -1.70 13.82
N SER A 491 5.43 -2.73 13.54
CA SER A 491 4.01 -2.82 13.88
C SER A 491 3.56 -4.27 13.97
N MET A 492 2.39 -4.54 14.52
CA MET A 492 1.88 -5.90 14.70
C MET A 492 1.64 -6.62 13.36
N LEU A 493 1.20 -5.89 12.34
CA LEU A 493 0.86 -6.42 11.01
C LEU A 493 1.70 -5.83 9.88
N GLY A 494 2.77 -5.07 10.17
CA GLY A 494 3.56 -4.38 9.16
C GLY A 494 2.91 -3.12 8.58
N LEU A 495 1.73 -2.72 9.08
CA LEU A 495 0.91 -1.62 8.56
C LEU A 495 0.54 -0.63 9.68
N SER A 496 0.25 0.62 9.31
CA SER A 496 -0.36 1.62 10.20
C SER A 496 -1.89 1.44 10.26
N SER A 497 -2.56 2.13 11.19
CA SER A 497 -4.03 2.11 11.34
C SER A 497 -4.75 2.50 10.05
N VAL A 498 -4.30 3.56 9.38
CA VAL A 498 -4.89 4.05 8.11
C VAL A 498 -4.70 3.04 6.98
N GLU A 499 -3.49 2.49 6.84
CA GLU A 499 -3.19 1.48 5.83
C GLU A 499 -3.99 0.20 6.05
N LEU A 500 -4.14 -0.23 7.31
CA LEU A 500 -4.97 -1.38 7.67
C LEU A 500 -6.43 -1.15 7.30
N GLN A 501 -6.99 0.02 7.60
CA GLN A 501 -8.37 0.33 7.25
C GLN A 501 -8.57 0.29 5.73
N ILE A 502 -7.70 0.96 4.97
CA ILE A 502 -7.76 0.96 3.49
C ILE A 502 -7.65 -0.47 2.95
N LEU A 503 -6.69 -1.24 3.45
CA LEU A 503 -6.45 -2.62 2.99
C LEU A 503 -7.65 -3.51 3.28
N VAL A 504 -8.16 -3.51 4.51
CA VAL A 504 -9.24 -4.40 4.93
C VAL A 504 -10.55 -4.02 4.24
N ASP A 505 -10.85 -2.74 4.08
CA ASP A 505 -12.00 -2.28 3.31
C ASP A 505 -11.90 -2.69 1.84
N TRP A 506 -10.72 -2.60 1.24
CA TRP A 506 -10.49 -3.05 -0.13
C TRP A 506 -10.65 -4.57 -0.27
N LEU A 507 -10.00 -5.36 0.60
CA LEU A 507 -10.13 -6.83 0.59
C LEU A 507 -11.58 -7.30 0.81
N ALA A 508 -12.30 -6.64 1.70
CA ALA A 508 -13.71 -6.94 1.99
C ALA A 508 -14.66 -6.43 0.89
N SER A 509 -14.24 -5.45 0.08
CA SER A 509 -15.06 -4.88 -0.99
C SER A 509 -15.52 -5.92 -2.02
N PRO A 510 -16.78 -5.87 -2.51
CA PRO A 510 -17.22 -6.71 -3.61
C PRO A 510 -16.49 -6.42 -4.93
N GLU A 511 -15.87 -5.24 -5.07
CA GLU A 511 -15.13 -4.84 -6.27
C GLU A 511 -13.69 -5.40 -6.31
N PHE A 512 -13.18 -5.91 -5.19
CA PHE A 512 -11.84 -6.49 -5.10
C PHE A 512 -11.59 -7.51 -6.23
N PRO A 513 -10.41 -7.52 -6.86
CA PRO A 513 -9.19 -6.73 -6.64
C PRO A 513 -9.17 -5.35 -7.33
N ARG A 514 -10.26 -4.87 -7.93
CA ARG A 514 -10.39 -3.49 -8.42
C ARG A 514 -10.71 -2.53 -7.27
N GLY A 515 -10.61 -1.23 -7.56
CA GLY A 515 -11.12 -0.21 -6.65
C GLY A 515 -10.14 0.33 -5.63
N LEU A 516 -8.91 -0.19 -5.49
CA LEU A 516 -7.93 0.38 -4.56
C LEU A 516 -7.70 1.88 -4.83
N HIS A 517 -7.60 2.27 -6.10
CA HIS A 517 -7.43 3.66 -6.49
C HIS A 517 -8.62 4.56 -6.12
N THR A 518 -9.82 4.01 -5.93
CA THR A 518 -11.00 4.78 -5.53
C THR A 518 -10.99 5.16 -4.05
N PHE A 519 -10.20 4.44 -3.22
CA PHE A 519 -9.97 4.82 -1.83
C PHE A 519 -8.85 5.86 -1.70
N LEU A 520 -7.90 5.87 -2.64
CA LEU A 520 -6.73 6.75 -2.63
C LEU A 520 -6.95 8.05 -3.41
N ALA A 521 -7.85 8.06 -4.38
CA ALA A 521 -8.20 9.25 -5.15
C ALA A 521 -9.46 9.92 -4.59
N PRO A 522 -9.47 11.24 -4.36
CA PRO A 522 -10.70 11.96 -4.13
C PRO A 522 -11.63 11.63 -5.29
N ARG A 523 -12.76 10.97 -5.04
CA ARG A 523 -13.79 10.86 -6.06
C ARG A 523 -14.09 12.27 -6.53
N GLU A 524 -14.07 12.51 -7.84
CA GLU A 524 -14.57 13.75 -8.41
C GLU A 524 -16.06 13.89 -8.00
N PHE A 525 -16.31 14.55 -6.89
CA PHE A 525 -17.66 14.81 -6.36
C PHE A 525 -18.54 15.61 -7.32
N VAL A 526 -18.00 16.02 -8.49
CA VAL A 526 -18.59 17.05 -9.34
C VAL A 526 -19.12 16.54 -10.68
N LYS A 527 -18.68 15.39 -11.20
CA LYS A 527 -19.02 15.02 -12.60
C LYS A 527 -20.35 14.28 -12.83
N ASP A 528 -21.02 13.78 -11.81
CA ASP A 528 -22.25 12.96 -12.00
C ASP A 528 -23.58 13.76 -11.93
N ARG A 529 -23.53 15.08 -11.76
CA ARG A 529 -24.74 15.93 -11.70
C ARG A 529 -25.31 16.37 -13.04
N THR A 530 -24.70 16.03 -14.16
CA THR A 530 -25.18 16.42 -15.51
C THR A 530 -26.02 15.35 -16.20
N ARG A 531 -26.29 14.20 -15.58
CA ARG A 531 -27.29 13.26 -16.11
C ARG A 531 -28.68 13.68 -15.63
N PRO A 532 -29.61 14.06 -16.52
CA PRO A 532 -30.99 14.25 -16.13
C PRO A 532 -31.52 12.93 -15.55
N ARG A 533 -32.16 13.01 -14.39
CA ARG A 533 -32.90 11.86 -13.83
C ARG A 533 -34.04 11.52 -14.78
N PRO A 534 -34.29 10.24 -15.05
CA PRO A 534 -35.39 9.79 -15.88
C PRO A 534 -36.75 10.17 -15.28
#